data_b39607ed3828c25b9a60cac9fad5397e
#
_entry.id   b39607ed3828c25b9a60cac9fad5397e
#
_cell.length_a   1.000
_cell.length_b   1.000
_cell.length_c   1.000
_cell.angle_alpha   90.00
_cell.angle_beta   90.00
_cell.angle_gamma   90.00
#
_symmetry.space_group_name_H-M   'P 1'
#
loop_
_entity.id
_entity.type
_entity.pdbx_description
1 polymer ?
#
loop_
_entity_poly.entity_id
_entity_poly.type
_entity_poly.pdbx_seq_one_letter_code
_entity_poly.pdbx_strand_id
1 'polypeptide(L)'
;MSGAAAPAWPRLLGIVGGLGPHAHVEFERRLLRAAQPVETEQDYPPWILASLPATPDRTACLLDGGLSPVPRLRESLRLLAGRADFAVIACVTAHAFLGEVRAESPLPILDLVDATLSEAAARRGEGAHVGVLATTGTLRSRLFPDAAARLAPGLRVTSLLDLPDGERLQEEWVMRAIYGLKAGAGPDATARLTGLLKRAAGRLAEAGADVVLTACTEVGMALGGDPADHGELLDPLDVGARAALAVSRGERPLPD
;
A
#
# COMPACT_ATOMS: atom_id res chain seq x y z
N MET A 1 5.56 -45.30 5.24
CA MET A 1 5.00 -44.03 5.74
C MET A 1 5.48 -42.95 4.78
N SER A 2 4.61 -42.52 3.87
CA SER A 2 4.91 -41.43 2.93
C SER A 2 5.06 -40.15 3.77
N GLY A 3 6.27 -39.59 3.86
CA GLY A 3 6.45 -38.26 4.42
C GLY A 3 5.68 -37.26 3.56
N ALA A 4 4.65 -36.65 4.12
CA ALA A 4 3.99 -35.54 3.45
C ALA A 4 5.05 -34.48 3.15
N ALA A 5 5.19 -34.09 1.88
CA ALA A 5 6.03 -32.97 1.52
C ALA A 5 5.59 -31.74 2.35
N ALA A 6 6.57 -30.96 2.83
CA ALA A 6 6.25 -29.73 3.56
C ALA A 6 5.32 -28.86 2.68
N PRO A 7 4.29 -28.24 3.28
CA PRO A 7 3.37 -27.42 2.49
C PRO A 7 4.14 -26.30 1.78
N ALA A 8 3.80 -26.05 0.51
CA ALA A 8 4.43 -24.98 -0.29
C ALA A 8 4.27 -23.61 0.38
N TRP A 9 3.24 -23.46 1.21
CA TRP A 9 2.87 -22.26 1.96
C TRP A 9 2.74 -22.57 3.45
N PRO A 10 3.86 -22.62 4.20
CA PRO A 10 3.85 -22.97 5.62
C PRO A 10 3.19 -21.91 6.52
N ARG A 11 2.93 -20.69 6.00
CA ARG A 11 2.30 -19.62 6.77
C ARG A 11 1.10 -19.04 6.05
N LEU A 12 0.01 -18.87 6.77
CA LEU A 12 -1.27 -18.36 6.28
C LEU A 12 -1.34 -16.85 6.44
N LEU A 13 -1.56 -16.16 5.33
CA LEU A 13 -1.74 -14.70 5.29
C LEU A 13 -3.13 -14.29 5.75
N GLY A 14 -3.23 -13.29 6.63
CA GLY A 14 -4.43 -12.54 6.94
C GLY A 14 -4.46 -11.21 6.17
N ILE A 15 -5.57 -10.87 5.55
CA ILE A 15 -5.76 -9.57 4.87
C ILE A 15 -6.78 -8.76 5.66
N VAL A 16 -6.37 -7.59 6.14
CA VAL A 16 -7.27 -6.57 6.69
C VAL A 16 -7.73 -5.68 5.55
N GLY A 17 -8.99 -5.83 5.16
CA GLY A 17 -9.64 -5.17 4.04
C GLY A 17 -10.81 -4.28 4.44
N GLY A 18 -11.56 -3.82 3.44
CA GLY A 18 -12.69 -2.91 3.64
C GLY A 18 -12.32 -1.44 3.75
N LEU A 19 -11.10 -1.05 3.40
CA LEU A 19 -10.48 0.27 3.62
C LEU A 19 -10.25 1.16 2.36
N GLY A 20 -10.99 1.15 1.29
CA GLY A 20 -12.16 0.68 0.68
C GLY A 20 -12.03 -0.74 0.09
N PRO A 21 -13.17 -1.31 -0.26
CA PRO A 21 -13.23 -2.69 -0.74
C PRO A 21 -12.39 -2.96 -1.99
N HIS A 22 -12.33 -2.06 -2.93
CA HIS A 22 -11.49 -2.22 -4.13
C HIS A 22 -10.00 -2.42 -3.82
N ALA A 23 -9.51 -1.88 -2.70
CA ALA A 23 -8.10 -1.99 -2.33
C ALA A 23 -7.69 -3.45 -2.03
N HIS A 24 -8.48 -4.19 -1.24
CA HIS A 24 -8.12 -5.57 -0.94
C HIS A 24 -8.36 -6.50 -2.14
N VAL A 25 -9.39 -6.26 -2.96
CA VAL A 25 -9.59 -7.00 -4.21
C VAL A 25 -8.39 -6.83 -5.14
N GLU A 26 -7.85 -5.61 -5.25
CA GLU A 26 -6.64 -5.37 -6.04
C GLU A 26 -5.41 -6.03 -5.41
N PHE A 27 -5.29 -6.01 -4.09
CA PHE A 27 -4.21 -6.73 -3.39
C PHE A 27 -4.25 -8.24 -3.65
N GLU A 28 -5.44 -8.86 -3.60
CA GLU A 28 -5.63 -10.28 -3.95
C GLU A 28 -5.22 -10.58 -5.41
N ARG A 29 -5.58 -9.72 -6.35
CA ARG A 29 -5.13 -9.85 -7.76
C ARG A 29 -3.62 -9.81 -7.88
N ARG A 30 -2.95 -8.95 -7.10
CA ARG A 30 -1.50 -8.83 -7.08
C ARG A 30 -0.83 -10.04 -6.43
N LEU A 31 -1.43 -10.61 -5.39
CA LEU A 31 -0.98 -11.88 -4.82
C LEU A 31 -1.02 -13.01 -5.86
N LEU A 32 -2.15 -13.16 -6.58
CA LEU A 32 -2.28 -14.16 -7.63
C LEU A 32 -1.26 -13.96 -8.74
N ARG A 33 -1.02 -12.71 -9.17
CA ARG A 33 -0.02 -12.38 -10.20
C ARG A 33 1.40 -12.67 -9.72
N ALA A 34 1.73 -12.28 -8.50
CA ALA A 34 3.07 -12.46 -7.93
C ALA A 34 3.38 -13.93 -7.56
N ALA A 35 2.36 -14.77 -7.39
CA ALA A 35 2.51 -16.20 -7.16
C ALA A 35 2.92 -16.98 -8.42
N GLN A 36 2.76 -16.39 -9.62
CA GLN A 36 3.11 -17.05 -10.88
C GLN A 36 4.63 -17.29 -11.02
N PRO A 37 5.07 -18.36 -11.73
CA PRO A 37 4.23 -19.39 -12.33
C PRO A 37 3.68 -20.38 -11.30
N VAL A 38 2.48 -20.92 -11.55
CA VAL A 38 1.86 -22.04 -10.81
C VAL A 38 1.43 -23.12 -11.82
N GLU A 39 1.48 -24.38 -11.44
CA GLU A 39 1.10 -25.51 -12.31
C GLU A 39 -0.39 -25.84 -12.18
N THR A 40 -0.92 -25.74 -10.97
CA THR A 40 -2.31 -26.07 -10.65
C THR A 40 -2.93 -24.99 -9.75
N GLU A 41 -4.27 -25.01 -9.63
CA GLU A 41 -4.96 -24.08 -8.72
C GLU A 41 -4.61 -24.32 -7.24
N GLN A 42 -4.14 -25.52 -6.88
CA GLN A 42 -3.74 -25.90 -5.53
C GLN A 42 -2.38 -25.30 -5.14
N ASP A 43 -1.62 -24.79 -6.09
CA ASP A 43 -0.30 -24.19 -5.87
C ASP A 43 -0.38 -22.71 -5.47
N TYR A 44 -1.58 -22.10 -5.52
CA TYR A 44 -1.76 -20.72 -5.07
C TYR A 44 -1.66 -20.57 -3.55
N PRO A 45 -1.18 -19.41 -3.08
CA PRO A 45 -1.07 -19.13 -1.64
C PRO A 45 -2.45 -19.07 -0.99
N PRO A 46 -2.61 -19.65 0.21
CA PRO A 46 -3.83 -19.48 0.99
C PRO A 46 -3.84 -18.13 1.73
N TRP A 47 -5.03 -17.51 1.85
CA TRP A 47 -5.25 -16.34 2.71
C TRP A 47 -6.64 -16.31 3.31
N ILE A 48 -6.80 -15.51 4.35
CA ILE A 48 -8.11 -15.18 4.96
C ILE A 48 -8.30 -13.67 4.90
N LEU A 49 -9.45 -13.21 4.44
CA LEU A 49 -9.82 -11.81 4.37
C LEU A 49 -10.81 -11.44 5.47
N ALA A 50 -10.49 -10.39 6.25
CA ALA A 50 -11.42 -9.67 7.10
C ALA A 50 -11.77 -8.32 6.47
N SER A 51 -12.94 -8.23 5.82
CA SER A 51 -13.40 -7.01 5.15
C SER A 51 -14.45 -6.28 6.00
N LEU A 52 -14.09 -5.14 6.60
CA LEU A 52 -14.98 -4.30 7.40
C LEU A 52 -15.14 -2.89 6.79
N PRO A 53 -16.05 -2.70 5.79
CA PRO A 53 -16.19 -1.43 5.08
C PRO A 53 -16.64 -0.25 5.95
N ALA A 54 -17.26 -0.52 7.11
CA ALA A 54 -17.64 0.51 8.08
C ALA A 54 -16.46 1.09 8.89
N THR A 55 -15.20 0.75 8.53
CA THR A 55 -14.00 1.35 9.12
C THR A 55 -13.94 2.85 8.76
N PRO A 56 -13.84 3.76 9.77
CA PRO A 56 -13.82 5.20 9.55
C PRO A 56 -12.75 5.66 8.57
N ASP A 57 -13.03 6.76 7.85
CA ASP A 57 -12.06 7.31 6.90
C ASP A 57 -10.79 7.78 7.60
N ARG A 58 -9.65 7.28 7.12
CA ARG A 58 -8.31 7.51 7.69
C ARG A 58 -7.86 8.96 7.49
N THR A 59 -8.16 9.52 6.31
CA THR A 59 -7.79 10.91 5.99
C THR A 59 -8.61 11.89 6.83
N ALA A 60 -9.93 11.68 6.96
CA ALA A 60 -10.77 12.50 7.82
C ALA A 60 -10.35 12.44 9.29
N CYS A 61 -9.93 11.25 9.78
CA CYS A 61 -9.38 11.14 11.13
C CYS A 61 -8.10 11.95 11.30
N LEU A 62 -7.17 11.89 10.34
CA LEU A 62 -5.88 12.55 10.41
C LEU A 62 -5.96 14.08 10.27
N LEU A 63 -6.91 14.59 9.46
CA LEU A 63 -6.98 16.01 9.12
C LEU A 63 -8.07 16.76 9.86
N ASP A 64 -9.21 16.12 10.08
CA ASP A 64 -10.45 16.81 10.48
C ASP A 64 -10.94 16.36 11.86
N GLY A 65 -10.15 15.57 12.60
CA GLY A 65 -10.57 15.03 13.90
C GLY A 65 -11.73 14.03 13.82
N GLY A 66 -11.88 13.36 12.66
CA GLY A 66 -12.87 12.32 12.45
C GLY A 66 -12.67 11.09 13.35
N LEU A 67 -13.61 10.15 13.30
CA LEU A 67 -13.55 8.93 14.11
C LEU A 67 -12.28 8.12 13.83
N SER A 68 -11.64 7.61 14.90
CA SER A 68 -10.45 6.76 14.77
C SER A 68 -10.77 5.43 14.09
N PRO A 69 -9.97 5.00 13.09
CA PRO A 69 -10.10 3.69 12.47
C PRO A 69 -9.53 2.55 13.35
N VAL A 70 -8.74 2.87 14.38
CA VAL A 70 -8.00 1.90 15.20
C VAL A 70 -8.89 0.80 15.79
N PRO A 71 -10.06 1.09 16.40
CA PRO A 71 -10.92 0.04 16.95
C PRO A 71 -11.36 -0.99 15.89
N ARG A 72 -11.68 -0.53 14.67
CA ARG A 72 -12.08 -1.43 13.57
C ARG A 72 -10.91 -2.20 12.97
N LEU A 73 -9.73 -1.59 12.89
CA LEU A 73 -8.52 -2.30 12.48
C LEU A 73 -8.18 -3.43 13.45
N ARG A 74 -8.25 -3.17 14.76
CA ARG A 74 -8.05 -4.18 15.80
C ARG A 74 -9.13 -5.28 15.75
N GLU A 75 -10.38 -4.93 15.46
CA GLU A 75 -11.46 -5.90 15.26
C GLU A 75 -11.15 -6.83 14.09
N SER A 76 -10.72 -6.30 12.95
CA SER A 76 -10.31 -7.10 11.79
C SER A 76 -9.18 -8.08 12.14
N LEU A 77 -8.17 -7.62 12.89
CA LEU A 77 -7.06 -8.46 13.33
C LEU A 77 -7.51 -9.56 14.31
N ARG A 78 -8.47 -9.27 15.21
CA ARG A 78 -9.05 -10.28 16.10
C ARG A 78 -9.83 -11.35 15.32
N LEU A 79 -10.53 -11.00 14.24
CA LEU A 79 -11.20 -11.96 13.36
C LEU A 79 -10.21 -12.92 12.68
N LEU A 80 -8.99 -12.47 12.43
CA LEU A 80 -7.90 -13.25 11.82
C LEU A 80 -7.11 -14.07 12.85
N ALA A 81 -7.14 -13.68 14.12
CA ALA A 81 -6.38 -14.31 15.20
C ALA A 81 -6.66 -15.82 15.32
N GLY A 82 -5.61 -16.60 15.50
CA GLY A 82 -5.68 -18.07 15.59
C GLY A 82 -6.06 -18.76 14.28
N ARG A 83 -6.16 -18.01 13.18
CA ARG A 83 -6.41 -18.54 11.83
C ARG A 83 -5.32 -18.16 10.83
N ALA A 84 -4.74 -16.96 10.97
CA ALA A 84 -3.61 -16.51 10.16
C ALA A 84 -2.33 -16.42 11.02
N ASP A 85 -1.17 -16.50 10.38
CA ASP A 85 0.13 -16.40 11.05
C ASP A 85 0.66 -14.96 11.09
N PHE A 86 0.27 -14.14 10.14
CA PHE A 86 0.57 -12.72 10.05
C PHE A 86 -0.50 -11.99 9.24
N ALA A 87 -0.46 -10.67 9.25
CA ALA A 87 -1.46 -9.86 8.54
C ALA A 87 -0.82 -8.78 7.65
N VAL A 88 -1.57 -8.38 6.61
CA VAL A 88 -1.34 -7.18 5.81
C VAL A 88 -2.58 -6.29 5.90
N ILE A 89 -2.39 -4.99 6.13
CA ILE A 89 -3.45 -4.00 6.03
C ILE A 89 -3.43 -3.43 4.61
N ALA A 90 -4.43 -3.77 3.79
CA ALA A 90 -4.49 -3.38 2.38
C ALA A 90 -4.89 -1.89 2.20
N CYS A 91 -4.20 -0.99 2.90
CA CYS A 91 -4.41 0.46 2.86
C CYS A 91 -3.19 1.21 3.39
N VAL A 92 -2.51 1.96 2.54
CA VAL A 92 -1.31 2.71 2.94
C VAL A 92 -1.62 3.75 4.03
N THR A 93 -2.68 4.55 3.87
CA THR A 93 -3.05 5.57 4.87
C THR A 93 -3.30 4.97 6.27
N ALA A 94 -3.74 3.71 6.36
CA ALA A 94 -3.96 3.05 7.66
C ALA A 94 -2.66 2.81 8.42
N HIS A 95 -1.51 2.80 7.75
CA HIS A 95 -0.20 2.64 8.40
C HIS A 95 0.19 3.84 9.28
N ALA A 96 -0.45 5.01 9.11
CA ALA A 96 -0.31 6.12 10.05
C ALA A 96 -0.78 5.77 11.49
N PHE A 97 -1.61 4.75 11.62
CA PHE A 97 -2.12 4.24 12.91
C PHE A 97 -1.44 2.94 13.34
N LEU A 98 -0.41 2.49 12.59
CA LEU A 98 0.15 1.15 12.79
C LEU A 98 0.78 0.96 14.18
N GLY A 99 1.40 1.99 14.74
CA GLY A 99 1.95 1.93 16.10
C GLY A 99 0.87 1.62 17.15
N GLU A 100 -0.28 2.32 17.07
CA GLU A 100 -1.40 2.05 17.97
C GLU A 100 -2.02 0.66 17.73
N VAL A 101 -2.14 0.27 16.46
CA VAL A 101 -2.74 -1.02 16.09
C VAL A 101 -1.85 -2.17 16.55
N ARG A 102 -0.54 -2.10 16.34
CA ARG A 102 0.44 -3.13 16.76
C ARG A 102 0.46 -3.34 18.27
N ALA A 103 0.29 -2.29 19.07
CA ALA A 103 0.34 -2.38 20.53
C ALA A 103 -0.64 -3.42 21.11
N GLU A 104 -1.75 -3.70 20.42
CA GLU A 104 -2.76 -4.69 20.84
C GLU A 104 -3.08 -5.70 19.72
N SER A 105 -2.21 -5.85 18.73
CA SER A 105 -2.43 -6.80 17.64
C SER A 105 -2.12 -8.23 18.11
N PRO A 106 -3.03 -9.18 17.87
CA PRO A 106 -2.76 -10.59 18.14
C PRO A 106 -1.89 -11.26 17.06
N LEU A 107 -1.56 -10.55 15.98
CA LEU A 107 -0.80 -11.03 14.84
C LEU A 107 0.32 -10.06 14.48
N PRO A 108 1.49 -10.55 14.04
CA PRO A 108 2.48 -9.74 13.35
C PRO A 108 1.88 -9.06 12.11
N ILE A 109 2.28 -7.80 11.84
CA ILE A 109 1.74 -7.04 10.71
C ILE A 109 2.87 -6.64 9.76
N LEU A 110 2.78 -7.08 8.51
CA LEU A 110 3.69 -6.65 7.44
C LEU A 110 3.46 -5.17 7.12
N ASP A 111 4.50 -4.36 7.30
CA ASP A 111 4.47 -2.93 7.01
C ASP A 111 4.71 -2.66 5.53
N LEU A 112 3.68 -2.15 4.84
CA LEU A 112 3.76 -1.82 3.42
C LEU A 112 4.68 -0.63 3.15
N VAL A 113 4.77 0.32 4.08
CA VAL A 113 5.61 1.50 3.94
C VAL A 113 7.07 1.12 4.04
N ASP A 114 7.42 0.36 5.07
CA ASP A 114 8.79 -0.13 5.29
C ASP A 114 9.25 -1.03 4.12
N ALA A 115 8.39 -1.94 3.69
CA ALA A 115 8.69 -2.82 2.55
C ALA A 115 8.92 -2.00 1.26
N THR A 116 8.09 -0.97 1.03
CA THR A 116 8.20 -0.14 -0.19
C THR A 116 9.45 0.73 -0.20
N LEU A 117 9.79 1.36 0.91
CA LEU A 117 11.01 2.17 1.00
C LEU A 117 12.27 1.33 0.92
N SER A 118 12.27 0.13 1.53
CA SER A 118 13.37 -0.82 1.39
C SER A 118 13.57 -1.28 -0.05
N GLU A 119 12.47 -1.52 -0.78
CA GLU A 119 12.52 -1.85 -2.21
C GLU A 119 13.03 -0.66 -3.06
N ALA A 120 12.59 0.56 -2.77
CA ALA A 120 13.06 1.77 -3.45
C ALA A 120 14.57 1.97 -3.26
N ALA A 121 15.06 1.84 -2.03
CA ALA A 121 16.49 1.90 -1.72
C ALA A 121 17.29 0.79 -2.42
N ALA A 122 16.77 -0.43 -2.44
CA ALA A 122 17.42 -1.55 -3.11
C ALA A 122 17.53 -1.37 -4.63
N ARG A 123 16.53 -0.75 -5.26
CA ARG A 123 16.51 -0.52 -6.72
C ARG A 123 17.32 0.68 -7.16
N ARG A 124 17.32 1.77 -6.39
CA ARG A 124 17.85 3.08 -6.81
C ARG A 124 19.06 3.54 -5.99
N GLY A 125 19.40 2.84 -4.92
CA GLY A 125 20.47 3.19 -4.00
C GLY A 125 19.99 4.05 -2.84
N GLU A 126 20.84 4.13 -1.81
CA GLU A 126 20.52 4.82 -0.56
C GLU A 126 20.32 6.35 -0.71
N GLY A 127 20.87 6.96 -1.76
CA GLY A 127 20.73 8.39 -2.06
C GLY A 127 19.55 8.75 -2.97
N ALA A 128 18.68 7.80 -3.29
CA ALA A 128 17.61 8.00 -4.26
C ALA A 128 16.58 9.06 -3.80
N HIS A 129 16.02 9.74 -4.79
CA HIS A 129 14.93 10.68 -4.58
C HIS A 129 13.58 10.00 -4.88
N VAL A 130 12.76 9.88 -3.87
CA VAL A 130 11.45 9.21 -3.90
C VAL A 130 10.34 10.25 -3.93
N GLY A 131 9.55 10.26 -5.00
CA GLY A 131 8.31 11.03 -5.08
C GLY A 131 7.15 10.22 -4.48
N VAL A 132 6.22 10.86 -3.75
CA VAL A 132 5.07 10.15 -3.14
C VAL A 132 3.76 10.75 -3.63
N LEU A 133 2.95 9.94 -4.31
CA LEU A 133 1.55 10.22 -4.64
C LEU A 133 0.64 9.47 -3.67
N ALA A 134 -0.02 10.21 -2.78
CA ALA A 134 -0.87 9.66 -1.73
C ALA A 134 -2.01 10.62 -1.38
N THR A 135 -2.92 10.20 -0.49
CA THR A 135 -3.89 11.12 0.10
C THR A 135 -3.19 12.19 0.93
N THR A 136 -3.79 13.38 1.02
CA THR A 136 -3.27 14.47 1.87
C THR A 136 -3.07 14.02 3.32
N GLY A 137 -3.95 13.16 3.85
CA GLY A 137 -3.78 12.56 5.18
C GLY A 137 -2.49 11.76 5.31
N THR A 138 -2.16 10.91 4.32
CA THR A 138 -0.90 10.17 4.29
C THR A 138 0.32 11.09 4.24
N LEU A 139 0.28 12.14 3.40
CA LEU A 139 1.40 13.07 3.26
C LEU A 139 1.62 13.88 4.55
N ARG A 140 0.56 14.43 5.14
CA ARG A 140 0.65 15.24 6.36
C ARG A 140 0.97 14.43 7.61
N SER A 141 0.67 13.13 7.64
CA SER A 141 1.09 12.23 8.73
C SER A 141 2.60 11.96 8.74
N ARG A 142 3.35 12.42 7.74
CA ARG A 142 4.79 12.20 7.55
C ARG A 142 5.21 10.73 7.48
N LEU A 143 4.28 9.84 7.16
CA LEU A 143 4.46 8.40 7.18
C LEU A 143 5.72 7.94 6.42
N PHE A 144 5.91 8.42 5.18
CA PHE A 144 7.07 8.06 4.35
C PHE A 144 8.37 8.77 4.77
N PRO A 145 8.40 10.10 5.02
CA PRO A 145 9.62 10.76 5.51
C PRO A 145 10.17 10.15 6.80
N ASP A 146 9.30 9.85 7.78
CA ASP A 146 9.72 9.33 9.08
C ASP A 146 10.21 7.87 8.96
N ALA A 147 9.57 7.05 8.12
CA ALA A 147 10.03 5.71 7.81
C ALA A 147 11.37 5.72 7.04
N ALA A 148 11.53 6.62 6.06
CA ALA A 148 12.79 6.78 5.33
C ALA A 148 13.94 7.19 6.26
N ALA A 149 13.72 8.14 7.17
CA ALA A 149 14.73 8.56 8.15
C ALA A 149 15.19 7.40 9.06
N ARG A 150 14.32 6.43 9.32
CA ARG A 150 14.62 5.26 10.15
C ARG A 150 15.33 4.14 9.37
N LEU A 151 14.86 3.86 8.14
CA LEU A 151 15.28 2.68 7.37
C LEU A 151 16.44 2.96 6.41
N ALA A 152 16.42 4.10 5.77
CA ALA A 152 17.37 4.51 4.74
C ALA A 152 17.55 6.03 4.79
N PRO A 153 18.35 6.55 5.76
CA PRO A 153 18.47 8.00 6.03
C PRO A 153 18.96 8.83 4.84
N GLY A 154 19.54 8.19 3.83
CA GLY A 154 19.96 8.85 2.60
C GLY A 154 18.84 9.09 1.59
N LEU A 155 17.69 8.41 1.71
CA LEU A 155 16.56 8.62 0.80
C LEU A 155 15.97 10.02 0.99
N ARG A 156 15.82 10.74 -0.11
CA ARG A 156 15.07 11.99 -0.14
C ARG A 156 13.62 11.70 -0.51
N VAL A 157 12.68 12.05 0.35
CA VAL A 157 11.24 11.84 0.11
C VAL A 157 10.58 13.19 -0.14
N THR A 158 9.85 13.32 -1.25
CA THR A 158 9.07 14.52 -1.58
C THR A 158 7.68 14.14 -2.07
N SER A 159 6.76 15.08 -1.94
CA SER A 159 5.40 15.01 -2.45
C SER A 159 5.06 16.26 -3.24
N LEU A 160 3.86 16.37 -3.80
CA LEU A 160 3.43 17.63 -4.40
C LEU A 160 3.42 18.78 -3.39
N LEU A 161 3.12 18.52 -2.10
CA LEU A 161 3.07 19.55 -1.05
C LEU A 161 4.40 20.28 -0.85
N ASP A 162 5.50 19.68 -1.30
CA ASP A 162 6.86 20.25 -1.20
C ASP A 162 7.23 21.10 -2.42
N LEU A 163 6.34 21.19 -3.43
CA LEU A 163 6.57 21.90 -4.68
C LEU A 163 5.80 23.24 -4.71
N PRO A 164 6.19 24.18 -5.58
CA PRO A 164 5.38 25.37 -5.85
C PRO A 164 3.96 25.00 -6.28
N ASP A 165 2.96 25.70 -5.75
CA ASP A 165 1.52 25.42 -5.93
C ASP A 165 1.07 24.05 -5.40
N GLY A 166 1.90 23.38 -4.63
CA GLY A 166 1.71 21.97 -4.22
C GLY A 166 0.38 21.70 -3.53
N GLU A 167 -0.06 22.57 -2.62
CA GLU A 167 -1.36 22.42 -1.94
C GLU A 167 -2.52 22.40 -2.95
N ARG A 168 -2.51 23.33 -3.91
CA ARG A 168 -3.54 23.40 -4.96
C ARG A 168 -3.49 22.18 -5.87
N LEU A 169 -2.27 21.76 -6.31
CA LEU A 169 -2.09 20.60 -7.18
C LEU A 169 -2.49 19.30 -6.47
N GLN A 170 -2.16 19.18 -5.19
CA GLN A 170 -2.55 18.03 -4.38
C GLN A 170 -4.07 17.89 -4.31
N GLU A 171 -4.80 19.00 -4.08
CA GLU A 171 -6.27 18.97 -3.97
C GLU A 171 -6.93 18.77 -5.34
N GLU A 172 -6.56 19.58 -6.33
CA GLU A 172 -7.22 19.57 -7.65
C GLU A 172 -6.89 18.34 -8.49
N TRP A 173 -5.69 17.76 -8.34
CA TRP A 173 -5.26 16.63 -9.17
C TRP A 173 -5.34 15.31 -8.41
N VAL A 174 -4.74 15.23 -7.22
CA VAL A 174 -4.58 13.95 -6.52
C VAL A 174 -5.83 13.60 -5.71
N MET A 175 -6.27 14.47 -4.82
CA MET A 175 -7.43 14.18 -3.97
C MET A 175 -8.71 14.06 -4.78
N ARG A 176 -8.92 14.97 -5.74
CA ARG A 176 -10.06 14.89 -6.67
C ARG A 176 -10.08 13.56 -7.43
N ALA A 177 -8.92 13.09 -7.91
CA ALA A 177 -8.83 11.82 -8.62
C ALA A 177 -9.10 10.64 -7.69
N ILE A 178 -8.47 10.60 -6.52
CA ILE A 178 -8.65 9.51 -5.55
C ILE A 178 -10.13 9.38 -5.15
N TYR A 179 -10.78 10.47 -4.76
CA TYR A 179 -12.18 10.41 -4.34
C TYR A 179 -13.14 10.11 -5.50
N GLY A 180 -12.86 10.63 -6.70
CA GLY A 180 -13.67 10.31 -7.88
C GLY A 180 -13.59 8.83 -8.26
N LEU A 181 -12.40 8.23 -8.21
CA LEU A 181 -12.19 6.81 -8.47
C LEU A 181 -12.84 5.94 -7.38
N LYS A 182 -12.70 6.31 -6.11
CA LYS A 182 -13.37 5.63 -4.99
C LYS A 182 -14.89 5.63 -5.12
N ALA A 183 -15.46 6.69 -5.65
CA ALA A 183 -16.89 6.83 -5.87
C ALA A 183 -17.41 6.02 -7.08
N GLY A 184 -16.54 5.31 -7.81
CA GLY A 184 -16.91 4.49 -8.95
C GLY A 184 -17.17 5.31 -10.21
N ALA A 185 -16.27 6.22 -10.55
CA ALA A 185 -16.36 7.03 -11.76
C ALA A 185 -16.56 6.17 -13.02
N GLY A 186 -17.45 6.58 -13.91
CA GLY A 186 -17.65 5.92 -15.21
C GLY A 186 -16.42 6.08 -16.13
N PRO A 187 -16.35 5.38 -17.27
CA PRO A 187 -15.14 5.27 -18.11
C PRO A 187 -14.52 6.62 -18.49
N ASP A 188 -15.32 7.57 -18.99
CA ASP A 188 -14.82 8.89 -19.41
C ASP A 188 -14.28 9.72 -18.23
N ALA A 189 -14.95 9.63 -17.08
CA ALA A 189 -14.48 10.31 -15.87
C ALA A 189 -13.19 9.65 -15.35
N THR A 190 -13.10 8.33 -15.37
CA THR A 190 -11.90 7.57 -15.01
C THR A 190 -10.71 8.00 -15.88
N ALA A 191 -10.86 8.10 -17.19
CA ALA A 191 -9.80 8.55 -18.09
C ALA A 191 -9.30 9.97 -17.74
N ARG A 192 -10.22 10.92 -17.45
CA ARG A 192 -9.84 12.27 -17.02
C ARG A 192 -9.13 12.28 -15.67
N LEU A 193 -9.61 11.51 -14.69
CA LEU A 193 -9.00 11.42 -13.36
C LEU A 193 -7.61 10.77 -13.41
N THR A 194 -7.45 9.72 -14.23
CA THR A 194 -6.13 9.12 -14.53
C THR A 194 -5.19 10.16 -15.13
N GLY A 195 -5.67 10.99 -16.06
CA GLY A 195 -4.87 12.09 -16.63
C GLY A 195 -4.36 13.09 -15.58
N LEU A 196 -5.14 13.37 -14.53
CA LEU A 196 -4.68 14.22 -13.42
C LEU A 196 -3.55 13.55 -12.62
N LEU A 197 -3.67 12.25 -12.32
CA LEU A 197 -2.65 11.49 -11.62
C LEU A 197 -1.36 11.37 -12.44
N LYS A 198 -1.47 11.18 -13.76
CA LYS A 198 -0.33 11.20 -14.67
C LYS A 198 0.44 12.52 -14.61
N ARG A 199 -0.28 13.65 -14.66
CA ARG A 199 0.34 14.98 -14.51
C ARG A 199 1.02 15.15 -13.15
N ALA A 200 0.39 14.65 -12.07
CA ALA A 200 0.97 14.70 -10.73
C ALA A 200 2.26 13.88 -10.64
N ALA A 201 2.30 12.68 -11.22
CA ALA A 201 3.52 11.86 -11.30
C ALA A 201 4.62 12.55 -12.12
N GLY A 202 4.26 13.13 -13.29
CA GLY A 202 5.19 13.91 -14.12
C GLY A 202 5.81 15.09 -13.36
N ARG A 203 5.01 15.82 -12.54
CA ARG A 203 5.55 16.92 -11.71
C ARG A 203 6.58 16.46 -10.68
N LEU A 204 6.41 15.27 -10.09
CA LEU A 204 7.41 14.69 -9.18
C LEU A 204 8.67 14.25 -9.93
N ALA A 205 8.52 13.65 -11.10
CA ALA A 205 9.65 13.28 -11.95
C ALA A 205 10.44 14.53 -12.42
N GLU A 206 9.77 15.59 -12.86
CA GLU A 206 10.38 16.89 -13.20
C GLU A 206 11.10 17.53 -11.99
N ALA A 207 10.63 17.30 -10.77
CA ALA A 207 11.29 17.73 -9.55
C ALA A 207 12.49 16.84 -9.16
N GLY A 208 12.81 15.85 -9.99
CA GLY A 208 14.00 14.99 -9.86
C GLY A 208 13.73 13.69 -9.09
N ALA A 209 12.49 13.25 -8.94
CA ALA A 209 12.22 11.95 -8.35
C ALA A 209 12.71 10.82 -9.27
N ASP A 210 13.56 9.92 -8.74
CA ASP A 210 14.07 8.72 -9.43
C ASP A 210 13.01 7.62 -9.53
N VAL A 211 12.08 7.62 -8.58
CA VAL A 211 10.95 6.70 -8.50
C VAL A 211 9.76 7.40 -7.87
N VAL A 212 8.55 7.14 -8.36
CA VAL A 212 7.31 7.66 -7.78
C VAL A 212 6.50 6.53 -7.14
N LEU A 213 6.23 6.66 -5.84
CA LEU A 213 5.39 5.73 -5.11
C LEU A 213 3.92 6.03 -5.36
N THR A 214 3.16 5.04 -5.83
CA THR A 214 1.70 5.13 -5.96
C THR A 214 1.04 4.75 -4.63
N ALA A 215 1.25 5.60 -3.60
CA ALA A 215 0.94 5.29 -2.21
C ALA A 215 -0.56 5.47 -1.83
N CYS A 216 -1.42 5.23 -2.79
CA CYS A 216 -2.86 5.03 -2.63
C CYS A 216 -3.30 4.01 -3.68
N THR A 217 -4.18 3.09 -3.31
CA THR A 217 -4.64 2.02 -4.21
C THR A 217 -5.23 2.56 -5.50
N GLU A 218 -6.02 3.61 -5.41
CA GLU A 218 -6.64 4.27 -6.56
C GLU A 218 -5.60 4.86 -7.51
N VAL A 219 -4.49 5.37 -6.99
CA VAL A 219 -3.37 5.87 -7.79
C VAL A 219 -2.68 4.70 -8.50
N GLY A 220 -2.37 3.63 -7.76
CA GLY A 220 -1.76 2.42 -8.31
C GLY A 220 -2.61 1.77 -9.41
N MET A 221 -3.93 1.64 -9.18
CA MET A 221 -4.86 1.10 -10.18
C MET A 221 -4.94 1.97 -11.44
N ALA A 222 -4.91 3.29 -11.28
CA ALA A 222 -5.01 4.23 -12.39
C ALA A 222 -3.71 4.32 -13.22
N LEU A 223 -2.55 4.22 -12.58
CA LEU A 223 -1.23 4.40 -13.24
C LEU A 223 -0.52 3.08 -13.55
N GLY A 224 -0.93 1.97 -12.96
CA GLY A 224 -0.23 0.67 -12.96
C GLY A 224 -0.13 -0.06 -14.31
N GLY A 225 -0.50 0.57 -15.42
CA GLY A 225 -0.45 -0.05 -16.75
C GLY A 225 0.54 0.58 -17.73
N ASP A 226 1.15 1.74 -17.43
CA ASP A 226 1.95 2.47 -18.41
C ASP A 226 3.15 3.17 -17.77
N PRO A 227 4.36 2.60 -17.86
CA PRO A 227 5.58 3.22 -17.32
C PRO A 227 6.13 4.37 -18.17
N ALA A 228 5.64 4.57 -19.41
CA ALA A 228 6.34 5.34 -20.41
C ALA A 228 6.42 6.86 -20.14
N ASP A 229 5.45 7.44 -19.41
CA ASP A 229 5.32 8.91 -19.31
C ASP A 229 5.72 9.53 -17.95
N HIS A 230 6.08 8.73 -16.93
CA HIS A 230 6.11 9.22 -15.53
C HIS A 230 7.35 8.84 -14.73
N GLY A 231 8.38 8.28 -15.35
CA GLY A 231 9.48 7.65 -14.64
C GLY A 231 9.09 6.29 -14.08
N GLU A 232 9.95 5.70 -13.24
CA GLU A 232 9.62 4.43 -12.60
C GLU A 232 8.54 4.63 -11.53
N LEU A 233 7.49 3.82 -11.61
CA LEU A 233 6.45 3.74 -10.58
C LEU A 233 6.72 2.53 -9.67
N LEU A 234 6.53 2.72 -8.38
CA LEU A 234 6.59 1.65 -7.39
C LEU A 234 5.31 1.64 -6.56
N ASP A 235 4.59 0.53 -6.62
CA ASP A 235 3.31 0.40 -5.94
C ASP A 235 3.45 -0.39 -4.64
N PRO A 236 3.07 0.20 -3.49
CA PRO A 236 3.11 -0.47 -2.20
C PRO A 236 2.34 -1.78 -2.12
N LEU A 237 1.25 -1.94 -2.89
CA LEU A 237 0.52 -3.20 -2.92
C LEU A 237 1.25 -4.28 -3.70
N ASP A 238 1.95 -3.95 -4.79
CA ASP A 238 2.79 -4.92 -5.52
C ASP A 238 3.97 -5.37 -4.67
N VAL A 239 4.64 -4.42 -4.01
CA VAL A 239 5.73 -4.73 -3.07
C VAL A 239 5.22 -5.57 -1.93
N GLY A 240 4.10 -5.18 -1.32
CA GLY A 240 3.46 -5.90 -0.23
C GLY A 240 3.04 -7.31 -0.59
N ALA A 241 2.49 -7.51 -1.81
CA ALA A 241 2.13 -8.84 -2.29
C ALA A 241 3.35 -9.76 -2.40
N ARG A 242 4.45 -9.29 -3.01
CA ARG A 242 5.70 -10.08 -3.09
C ARG A 242 6.29 -10.36 -1.70
N ALA A 243 6.30 -9.35 -0.82
CA ALA A 243 6.81 -9.51 0.54
C ALA A 243 5.95 -10.50 1.35
N ALA A 244 4.63 -10.43 1.24
CA ALA A 244 3.71 -11.35 1.89
C ALA A 244 3.92 -12.80 1.41
N LEU A 245 4.08 -13.00 0.09
CA LEU A 245 4.38 -14.33 -0.44
C LEU A 245 5.72 -14.89 0.07
N ALA A 246 6.76 -14.06 0.14
CA ALA A 246 8.04 -14.46 0.70
C ALA A 246 7.93 -14.87 2.18
N VAL A 247 7.11 -14.15 2.97
CA VAL A 247 6.78 -14.55 4.36
C VAL A 247 5.99 -15.85 4.37
N SER A 248 4.95 -15.98 3.52
CA SER A 248 4.12 -17.20 3.45
C SER A 248 4.92 -18.44 3.06
N ARG A 249 5.94 -18.31 2.18
CA ARG A 249 6.85 -19.39 1.80
C ARG A 249 7.93 -19.69 2.86
N GLY A 250 8.04 -18.89 3.91
CA GLY A 250 9.11 -19.03 4.91
C GLY A 250 10.48 -18.50 4.45
N GLU A 251 10.53 -17.82 3.30
CA GLU A 251 11.74 -17.19 2.74
C GLU A 251 12.16 -15.94 3.51
N ARG A 252 11.20 -15.31 4.22
CA ARG A 252 11.41 -14.21 5.15
C ARG A 252 10.85 -14.57 6.54
N PRO A 253 11.43 -14.02 7.61
CA PRO A 253 10.85 -14.16 8.95
C PRO A 253 9.44 -13.57 9.01
N LEU A 254 8.68 -13.91 10.07
CA LEU A 254 7.46 -13.17 10.40
C LEU A 254 7.81 -11.70 10.64
N PRO A 255 6.93 -10.76 10.29
CA PRO A 255 7.09 -9.35 10.64
C PRO A 255 7.14 -9.17 12.18
N ASP A 256 7.68 -8.04 12.62
CA ASP A 256 7.69 -7.63 14.03
C ASP A 256 6.31 -7.12 14.49
#